data_6f9f52190fc43a6dead8b6bbc2be889d
#
_entry.id   6f9f52190fc43a6dead8b6bbc2be889d
#
_cell.length_a   1.000
_cell.length_b   1.000
_cell.length_c   1.000
_cell.angle_alpha   90.00
_cell.angle_beta   90.00
_cell.angle_gamma   90.00
#
_symmetry.space_group_name_H-M   'P 1'
#
loop_
_entity.id
_entity.type
_entity.pdbx_description
1 polymer ?
#
loop_
_entity_poly.entity_id
_entity_poly.type
_entity_poly.pdbx_seq_one_letter_code
_entity_poly.pdbx_strand_id
1 'polypeptide(L)'
;MSEYEDMVKDSGMSEDEWNDLVFQDNVMEMISDVYYKDESNIHGIGVFAKRDLSPGDFIGLFTFNKKYRTPLSRWANHAKSHNALLCNADDEDFEDIIVIACKDIPKNSEILLNYTHIL
;
A
#
# COMPACT_ATOMS: atom_id res chain seq x y z
N MET A 1 -16.61 -3.05 14.42
CA MET A 1 -16.68 -2.18 13.28
C MET A 1 -15.34 -2.02 12.65
N SER A 2 -15.30 -2.11 11.36
CA SER A 2 -14.04 -2.09 10.68
C SER A 2 -13.55 -0.65 10.45
N GLU A 3 -12.24 -0.49 10.37
CA GLU A 3 -11.61 0.75 9.94
C GLU A 3 -12.14 1.20 8.57
N TYR A 4 -12.54 0.25 7.75
CA TYR A 4 -13.14 0.49 6.45
C TYR A 4 -14.42 1.31 6.54
N GLU A 5 -15.33 0.97 7.47
CA GLU A 5 -16.58 1.71 7.65
C GLU A 5 -16.33 3.14 8.12
N ASP A 6 -15.37 3.32 9.01
CA ASP A 6 -14.97 4.65 9.48
C ASP A 6 -14.36 5.47 8.35
N MET A 7 -13.56 4.87 7.49
CA MET A 7 -12.99 5.52 6.31
C MET A 7 -14.07 5.96 5.33
N VAL A 8 -15.08 5.13 5.11
CA VAL A 8 -16.21 5.47 4.23
C VAL A 8 -16.96 6.68 4.75
N LYS A 9 -17.25 6.71 6.05
CA LYS A 9 -17.94 7.84 6.69
C LYS A 9 -17.12 9.12 6.59
N ASP A 10 -15.84 9.04 6.87
CA ASP A 10 -14.95 10.20 6.86
C ASP A 10 -14.73 10.78 5.46
N SER A 11 -14.82 9.94 4.44
CA SER A 11 -14.64 10.38 3.05
C SER A 11 -15.79 11.23 2.52
N GLY A 12 -16.99 11.14 3.16
CA GLY A 12 -18.19 11.77 2.66
C GLY A 12 -18.78 11.08 1.43
N MET A 13 -18.24 9.93 1.05
CA MET A 13 -18.70 9.14 -0.09
C MET A 13 -19.72 8.10 0.38
N SER A 14 -20.62 7.69 -0.51
CA SER A 14 -21.48 6.56 -0.25
C SER A 14 -20.67 5.27 -0.23
N GLU A 15 -21.20 4.24 0.39
CA GLU A 15 -20.56 2.92 0.44
C GLU A 15 -20.32 2.37 -0.97
N ASP A 16 -21.25 2.59 -1.89
CA ASP A 16 -21.12 2.17 -3.28
C ASP A 16 -20.00 2.93 -4.00
N GLU A 17 -19.93 4.25 -3.81
CA GLU A 17 -18.86 5.07 -4.39
C GLU A 17 -17.50 4.65 -3.86
N TRP A 18 -17.42 4.38 -2.57
CA TRP A 18 -16.19 3.91 -1.94
C TRP A 18 -15.77 2.55 -2.47
N ASN A 19 -16.71 1.61 -2.61
CA ASN A 19 -16.44 0.30 -3.16
C ASN A 19 -15.94 0.39 -4.61
N ASP A 20 -16.52 1.28 -5.41
CA ASP A 20 -16.08 1.52 -6.78
C ASP A 20 -14.62 2.03 -6.81
N LEU A 21 -14.28 2.90 -5.87
CA LEU A 21 -12.94 3.46 -5.79
C LEU A 21 -11.91 2.46 -5.27
N VAL A 22 -12.29 1.63 -4.28
CA VAL A 22 -11.36 0.81 -3.51
C VAL A 22 -11.25 -0.62 -4.02
N PHE A 23 -12.35 -1.23 -4.47
CA PHE A 23 -12.42 -2.65 -4.77
C PHE A 23 -12.55 -2.98 -6.25
N GLN A 24 -12.82 -2.00 -7.09
CA GLN A 24 -12.79 -2.21 -8.53
C GLN A 24 -11.41 -1.87 -9.09
N ASP A 25 -11.15 -2.31 -10.31
CA ASP A 25 -9.89 -2.07 -11.01
C ASP A 25 -9.58 -0.58 -11.21
N ASN A 26 -10.48 0.28 -10.79
CA ASN A 26 -10.35 1.74 -10.79
C ASN A 26 -9.64 2.31 -9.56
N VAL A 27 -9.14 1.49 -8.65
CA VAL A 27 -8.12 1.93 -7.71
C VAL A 27 -7.08 2.65 -8.51
N MET A 28 -6.79 3.89 -8.16
CA MET A 28 -5.84 4.75 -8.85
C MET A 28 -4.73 3.92 -9.52
N GLU A 29 -4.81 3.75 -10.84
CA GLU A 29 -3.73 3.11 -11.56
C GLU A 29 -2.53 4.05 -11.49
N MET A 30 -1.68 3.78 -10.55
CA MET A 30 -0.41 4.49 -10.46
C MET A 30 0.64 3.66 -11.17
N ILE A 31 1.16 4.22 -12.26
CA ILE A 31 2.36 3.67 -12.88
C ILE A 31 3.52 4.05 -11.97
N SER A 32 4.14 3.07 -11.35
CA SER A 32 5.29 3.28 -10.50
C SER A 32 6.57 2.82 -11.20
N ASP A 33 7.66 3.57 -11.00
CA ASP A 33 8.99 3.16 -11.42
C ASP A 33 9.65 2.21 -10.40
N VAL A 34 9.01 2.00 -9.27
CA VAL A 34 9.58 1.28 -8.13
C VAL A 34 8.99 -0.12 -7.99
N TYR A 35 7.70 -0.29 -8.29
CA TYR A 35 7.01 -1.57 -8.11
C TYR A 35 6.01 -1.86 -9.22
N TYR A 36 5.66 -3.13 -9.33
CA TYR A 36 4.61 -3.63 -10.23
C TYR A 36 3.83 -4.75 -9.53
N LYS A 37 2.63 -5.04 -10.00
CA LYS A 37 1.84 -6.16 -9.48
C LYS A 37 1.96 -7.38 -10.38
N ASP A 38 1.98 -8.56 -9.77
CA ASP A 38 2.06 -9.84 -10.47
C ASP A 38 1.50 -10.94 -9.55
N GLU A 39 1.41 -12.16 -10.06
CA GLU A 39 1.01 -13.30 -9.25
C GLU A 39 2.00 -13.54 -8.11
N SER A 40 1.46 -13.75 -6.91
CA SER A 40 2.25 -14.00 -5.71
C SER A 40 2.27 -15.48 -5.36
N ASN A 41 3.42 -15.96 -4.87
CA ASN A 41 3.52 -17.30 -4.30
C ASN A 41 2.90 -17.40 -2.90
N ILE A 42 2.58 -16.26 -2.29
CA ILE A 42 2.01 -16.21 -0.94
C ILE A 42 0.50 -16.22 -1.02
N HIS A 43 -0.09 -15.29 -1.75
CA HIS A 43 -1.54 -15.19 -1.90
C HIS A 43 -1.91 -14.29 -3.08
N GLY A 44 -2.67 -14.84 -4.02
CA GLY A 44 -3.26 -14.11 -5.12
C GLY A 44 -2.28 -13.22 -5.89
N ILE A 45 -2.58 -11.93 -5.93
CA ILE A 45 -1.73 -10.90 -6.53
C ILE A 45 -0.84 -10.29 -5.45
N GLY A 46 0.40 -10.02 -5.77
CA GLY A 46 1.33 -9.31 -4.91
C GLY A 46 1.97 -8.14 -5.63
N VAL A 47 2.83 -7.43 -4.93
CA VAL A 47 3.60 -6.30 -5.44
C VAL A 47 5.07 -6.66 -5.43
N PHE A 48 5.77 -6.36 -6.51
CA PHE A 48 7.16 -6.75 -6.72
C PHE A 48 8.02 -5.53 -7.05
N ALA A 49 9.28 -5.57 -6.65
CA ALA A 49 10.21 -4.48 -6.91
C ALA A 49 10.62 -4.43 -8.40
N LYS A 50 10.56 -3.25 -9.00
CA LYS A 50 11.06 -3.03 -10.37
C LYS A 50 12.57 -2.83 -10.43
N ARG A 51 13.20 -2.56 -9.30
CA ARG A 51 14.65 -2.33 -9.18
C ARG A 51 15.13 -2.81 -7.82
N ASP A 52 16.44 -2.87 -7.65
CA ASP A 52 17.01 -3.17 -6.34
C ASP A 52 16.70 -2.01 -5.36
N LEU A 53 16.19 -2.36 -4.19
CA LEU A 53 15.88 -1.40 -3.13
C LEU A 53 16.76 -1.67 -1.92
N SER A 54 17.17 -0.59 -1.25
CA SER A 54 17.96 -0.64 -0.03
C SER A 54 17.14 -0.18 1.17
N PRO A 55 17.52 -0.58 2.41
CA PRO A 55 16.84 -0.09 3.60
C PRO A 55 16.77 1.44 3.63
N GLY A 56 15.59 1.98 3.89
CA GLY A 56 15.32 3.41 3.89
C GLY A 56 14.79 3.96 2.58
N ASP A 57 14.83 3.18 1.50
CA ASP A 57 14.30 3.64 0.21
C ASP A 57 12.78 3.80 0.28
N PHE A 58 12.29 4.91 -0.25
CA PHE A 58 10.87 5.15 -0.39
C PHE A 58 10.30 4.28 -1.51
N ILE A 59 9.25 3.53 -1.20
CA ILE A 59 8.61 2.63 -2.17
C ILE A 59 7.39 3.30 -2.80
N GLY A 60 6.52 3.89 -2.00
CA GLY A 60 5.33 4.56 -2.50
C GLY A 60 4.34 4.91 -1.41
N LEU A 61 3.23 5.51 -1.82
CA LEU A 61 2.11 5.77 -0.93
C LEU A 61 1.34 4.47 -0.67
N PHE A 62 1.01 4.22 0.57
CA PHE A 62 0.11 3.13 0.96
C PHE A 62 -1.33 3.60 0.90
N THR A 63 -1.62 4.73 1.59
CA THR A 63 -2.91 5.41 1.48
C THR A 63 -2.67 6.91 1.34
N PHE A 64 -3.54 7.56 0.57
CA PHE A 64 -3.55 9.01 0.42
C PHE A 64 -4.60 9.60 1.35
N ASN A 65 -4.17 10.48 2.25
CA ASN A 65 -5.03 11.16 3.22
C ASN A 65 -5.88 10.19 4.06
N LYS A 66 -5.37 8.97 4.27
CA LYS A 66 -6.04 7.86 4.96
C LYS A 66 -7.43 7.51 4.40
N LYS A 67 -7.75 8.01 3.23
CA LYS A 67 -9.06 7.81 2.57
C LYS A 67 -8.98 7.00 1.31
N TYR A 68 -7.91 7.16 0.53
CA TYR A 68 -7.77 6.56 -0.79
C TYR A 68 -6.69 5.49 -0.78
N ARG A 69 -7.00 4.35 -1.38
CA ARG A 69 -6.05 3.26 -1.52
C ARG A 69 -5.20 3.42 -2.78
N THR A 70 -3.98 2.93 -2.69
CA THR A 70 -3.06 2.79 -3.81
C THR A 70 -2.92 1.30 -4.17
N PRO A 71 -2.25 0.96 -5.28
CA PRO A 71 -1.95 -0.44 -5.57
C PRO A 71 -1.18 -1.14 -4.46
N LEU A 72 -0.32 -0.44 -3.72
CA LEU A 72 0.39 -1.02 -2.57
C LEU A 72 -0.58 -1.47 -1.48
N SER A 73 -1.55 -0.63 -1.11
CA SER A 73 -2.51 -0.98 -0.07
C SER A 73 -3.49 -2.07 -0.52
N ARG A 74 -3.73 -2.18 -1.81
CA ARG A 74 -4.67 -3.16 -2.37
C ARG A 74 -4.02 -4.53 -2.57
N TRP A 75 -2.77 -4.58 -3.00
CA TRP A 75 -2.15 -5.80 -3.51
C TRP A 75 -0.95 -6.29 -2.70
N ALA A 76 -0.25 -5.44 -1.93
CA ALA A 76 0.90 -5.89 -1.16
C ALA A 76 0.48 -6.89 -0.08
N ASN A 77 1.16 -8.03 -0.03
CA ASN A 77 0.85 -9.10 0.91
C ASN A 77 1.47 -8.84 2.29
N HIS A 78 0.80 -9.36 3.32
CA HIS A 78 1.30 -9.36 4.68
C HIS A 78 2.19 -10.59 4.91
N ALA A 79 3.29 -10.39 5.63
CA ALA A 79 4.14 -11.50 6.06
C ALA A 79 4.88 -11.14 7.36
N LYS A 80 5.14 -12.16 8.19
CA LYS A 80 5.96 -11.97 9.39
C LYS A 80 7.38 -11.56 9.04
N SER A 81 7.95 -12.16 8.00
CA SER A 81 9.27 -11.79 7.47
C SER A 81 9.12 -10.68 6.43
N HIS A 82 8.55 -9.56 6.85
CA HIS A 82 8.37 -8.39 5.99
C HIS A 82 9.71 -7.76 5.62
N ASN A 83 9.75 -7.10 4.46
CA ASN A 83 10.92 -6.37 3.98
C ASN A 83 10.65 -4.88 3.79
N ALA A 84 9.43 -4.44 4.10
CA ALA A 84 9.03 -3.06 4.04
C ALA A 84 8.15 -2.70 5.23
N LEU A 85 8.12 -1.42 5.57
CA LEU A 85 7.40 -0.88 6.72
C LEU A 85 6.37 0.15 6.29
N LEU A 86 5.29 0.23 7.04
CA LEU A 86 4.31 1.31 6.95
C LEU A 86 4.73 2.42 7.89
N CYS A 87 4.75 3.65 7.40
CA CYS A 87 5.13 4.82 8.19
C CYS A 87 4.09 5.93 7.99
N ASN A 88 3.74 6.60 9.08
CA ASN A 88 2.94 7.82 8.99
C ASN A 88 3.79 8.95 8.39
N ALA A 89 3.23 9.66 7.45
CA ALA A 89 3.86 10.83 6.82
C ALA A 89 2.87 12.00 6.84
N ASP A 90 2.42 12.34 8.04
CA ASP A 90 1.44 13.40 8.23
C ASP A 90 2.11 14.78 8.08
N ASP A 91 1.46 15.67 7.37
CA ASP A 91 1.81 17.08 7.32
C ASP A 91 0.58 17.93 7.68
N GLU A 92 0.68 19.25 7.52
CA GLU A 92 -0.40 20.16 7.90
C GLU A 92 -1.69 19.93 7.09
N ASP A 93 -1.56 19.47 5.85
CA ASP A 93 -2.68 19.37 4.92
C ASP A 93 -3.12 17.90 4.67
N PHE A 94 -2.21 16.94 4.86
CA PHE A 94 -2.45 15.54 4.47
C PHE A 94 -2.03 14.56 5.57
N GLU A 95 -2.78 13.50 5.68
CA GLU A 95 -2.48 12.35 6.54
C GLU A 95 -2.22 11.14 5.66
N ASP A 96 -0.97 10.95 5.29
CA ASP A 96 -0.57 9.86 4.40
C ASP A 96 0.09 8.71 5.18
N ILE A 97 -0.04 7.51 4.65
CA ILE A 97 0.77 6.36 5.07
C ILE A 97 1.65 6.00 3.88
N ILE A 98 2.94 5.90 4.12
CA ILE A 98 3.93 5.56 3.10
C ILE A 98 4.56 4.21 3.38
N VAL A 99 5.17 3.63 2.35
CA VAL A 99 5.89 2.37 2.43
C VAL A 99 7.38 2.63 2.21
N ILE A 100 8.19 2.14 3.14
CA ILE A 100 9.65 2.28 3.11
C ILE A 100 10.28 0.89 3.22
N ALA A 101 11.31 0.62 2.42
CA ALA A 101 12.07 -0.61 2.55
C ALA A 101 12.80 -0.66 3.89
N CYS A 102 12.77 -1.81 4.57
CA CYS A 102 13.54 -2.02 5.81
C CYS A 102 14.62 -3.08 5.66
N LYS A 103 14.71 -3.69 4.52
CA LYS A 103 15.74 -4.67 4.14
C LYS A 103 16.10 -4.45 2.67
N ASP A 104 17.17 -5.09 2.21
CA ASP A 104 17.46 -5.15 0.79
C ASP A 104 16.34 -5.92 0.08
N ILE A 105 15.78 -5.33 -0.96
CA ILE A 105 14.77 -5.95 -1.80
C ILE A 105 15.31 -6.03 -3.22
N PRO A 106 15.81 -7.20 -3.65
CA PRO A 106 16.29 -7.34 -5.01
C PRO A 106 15.20 -7.12 -6.06
N LYS A 107 15.58 -6.66 -7.22
CA LYS A 107 14.67 -6.54 -8.36
C LYS A 107 13.89 -7.83 -8.56
N ASN A 108 12.59 -7.70 -8.81
CA ASN A 108 11.64 -8.80 -9.01
C ASN A 108 11.32 -9.61 -7.74
N SER A 109 11.79 -9.19 -6.58
CA SER A 109 11.36 -9.79 -5.30
C SER A 109 10.06 -9.18 -4.82
N GLU A 110 9.25 -9.97 -4.15
CA GLU A 110 7.98 -9.50 -3.61
C GLU A 110 8.19 -8.53 -2.44
N ILE A 111 7.42 -7.44 -2.45
CA ILE A 111 7.38 -6.46 -1.36
C ILE A 111 6.36 -6.95 -0.33
N LEU A 112 6.82 -7.20 0.89
CA LEU A 112 6.03 -7.79 1.96
C LEU A 112 5.94 -6.82 3.14
N LEU A 113 4.72 -6.61 3.62
CA LEU A 113 4.42 -5.65 4.67
C LEU A 113 3.99 -6.35 5.95
N ASN A 114 4.17 -5.67 7.07
CA ASN A 114 3.53 -6.04 8.33
C ASN A 114 2.41 -5.03 8.62
N TYR A 115 1.19 -5.41 8.35
CA TYR A 115 0.02 -4.55 8.51
C TYR A 115 -0.32 -4.24 9.97
N THR A 116 0.25 -4.97 10.91
CA THR A 116 -0.04 -4.76 12.34
C THR A 116 0.83 -3.66 12.95
N HIS A 117 1.76 -3.10 12.19
CA HIS A 117 2.77 -2.19 12.71
C HIS A 117 2.94 -0.98 11.78
N ILE A 118 2.53 0.18 12.26
CA ILE A 118 2.70 1.45 11.56
C ILE A 118 3.56 2.36 12.42
N LEU A 119 4.67 2.79 11.87
CA LEU A 119 5.61 3.67 12.57
C LEU A 119 5.23 5.14 12.49
#